data_394d420175334dd7d5a8d97239baf925
#
_entry.id   394d420175334dd7d5a8d97239baf925
#
_cell.length_a   1.000
_cell.length_b   1.000
_cell.length_c   1.000
_cell.angle_alpha   90.00
_cell.angle_beta   90.00
_cell.angle_gamma   90.00
#
_symmetry.space_group_name_H-M   'P 1'
#
loop_
_entity.id
_entity.type
_entity.pdbx_description
1 polymer ?
#
loop_
_entity_poly.entity_id
_entity_poly.type
_entity_poly.pdbx_seq_one_letter_code
_entity_poly.pdbx_strand_id
1 'polypeptide(L)'
;MNLTDVITGTPVTSEELRAARDRRILKKWELLSAGDGSCLVEFSLNIAGAVKVFPFARAAFREELRELQEKLGRFSIKNTKICEEPTGDHAFFLLDSPEIPVKQFLVSIEESHPLGRLFNLDVYGLDGVSVKRQDLHLLPRTCLVCGGDANTCLAQKRHSMELIQWQTAKLFNDHFRDRSADLAASAAVRGQLYEVSTTPKPGLVDRNNSGSHSDMDFFTFLDSSASLIPWFREFFCLGWDHADEADEQIFERLRYAGQRAETAMFSATHGINTHKGLVFASAILCGALGKVHAGKSLPLPAEEVLSECRKLGSCSLGDLAKLSRHQNKLSPASSIDMNSQDSRGSMPMDTKNHPPQAEPSALSNGERIFSAYGIQGARGEAAAGFPSAVRIGLPALKKWLAAGFSLNDAAAMALLTLISEADDTNMVHRGGPELAKKSKEQAKHL
;
A
#
# COMPACT_ATOMS: atom_id res chain seq x y z
N MET A 1 0.64 16.20 5.27
CA MET A 1 0.40 15.94 6.72
C MET A 1 1.45 16.65 7.56
N ASN A 2 1.04 17.41 8.59
CA ASN A 2 2.00 17.98 9.53
C ASN A 2 2.53 16.84 10.44
N LEU A 3 3.83 16.54 10.39
CA LEU A 3 4.44 15.45 11.16
C LEU A 3 4.25 15.59 12.67
N THR A 4 4.05 16.80 13.19
CA THR A 4 3.75 17.03 14.61
C THR A 4 2.40 16.42 15.03
N ASP A 5 1.46 16.26 14.10
CA ASP A 5 0.15 15.69 14.36
C ASP A 5 0.18 14.15 14.52
N VAL A 6 1.32 13.52 14.22
CA VAL A 6 1.56 12.09 14.48
C VAL A 6 1.66 11.79 15.97
N ILE A 7 2.29 12.70 16.75
CA ILE A 7 2.51 12.54 18.20
C ILE A 7 1.34 13.19 18.95
N THR A 8 0.18 12.57 18.90
CA THR A 8 -1.04 13.04 19.58
C THR A 8 -1.41 12.12 20.74
N GLY A 9 -1.61 12.70 21.92
CA GLY A 9 -1.97 11.92 23.11
C GLY A 9 -1.95 12.75 24.39
N THR A 10 -2.19 12.11 25.52
CA THR A 10 -2.16 12.75 26.82
C THR A 10 -0.71 12.96 27.27
N PRO A 11 -0.29 14.20 27.56
CA PRO A 11 1.00 14.47 28.15
C PRO A 11 1.12 13.86 29.55
N VAL A 12 2.29 13.30 29.88
CA VAL A 12 2.61 12.79 31.20
C VAL A 12 3.57 13.76 31.91
N THR A 13 3.41 13.88 33.22
CA THR A 13 4.24 14.73 34.08
C THR A 13 5.58 14.08 34.41
N SER A 14 6.53 14.89 34.87
CA SER A 14 7.83 14.38 35.36
C SER A 14 7.70 13.51 36.62
N GLU A 15 6.64 13.73 37.40
CA GLU A 15 6.36 12.93 38.60
C GLU A 15 5.84 11.55 38.23
N GLU A 16 4.87 11.48 37.29
CA GLU A 16 4.36 10.23 36.77
C GLU A 16 5.45 9.39 36.09
N LEU A 17 6.37 10.03 35.35
CA LEU A 17 7.52 9.35 34.74
C LEU A 17 8.50 8.79 35.81
N ARG A 18 8.73 9.51 36.93
CA ARG A 18 9.56 9.01 38.04
C ARG A 18 8.89 7.81 38.69
N ALA A 19 7.61 7.94 39.06
CA ALA A 19 6.86 6.85 39.68
C ALA A 19 6.80 5.59 38.77
N ALA A 20 6.64 5.78 37.47
CA ALA A 20 6.69 4.67 36.51
C ALA A 20 8.07 4.00 36.43
N ARG A 21 9.15 4.79 36.51
CA ARG A 21 10.54 4.25 36.59
C ARG A 21 10.72 3.40 37.82
N ASP A 22 10.26 3.87 38.97
CA ASP A 22 10.40 3.13 40.24
C ASP A 22 9.60 1.81 40.19
N ARG A 23 8.39 1.82 39.68
CA ARG A 23 7.61 0.60 39.44
C ARG A 23 8.32 -0.39 38.52
N ARG A 24 8.97 0.09 37.44
CA ARG A 24 9.73 -0.78 36.52
C ARG A 24 10.95 -1.40 37.19
N ILE A 25 11.64 -0.64 38.05
CA ILE A 25 12.75 -1.15 38.82
C ILE A 25 12.28 -2.26 39.77
N LEU A 26 11.21 -2.05 40.54
CA LEU A 26 10.63 -3.06 41.41
C LEU A 26 10.23 -4.32 40.64
N LYS A 27 9.57 -4.14 39.50
CA LYS A 27 9.13 -5.26 38.67
C LYS A 27 10.29 -6.08 38.09
N LYS A 28 11.38 -5.40 37.72
CA LYS A 28 12.61 -6.04 37.28
C LYS A 28 13.20 -6.93 38.38
N TRP A 29 13.33 -6.42 39.61
CA TRP A 29 13.83 -7.20 40.72
C TRP A 29 12.92 -8.37 41.11
N GLU A 30 11.60 -8.17 41.07
CA GLU A 30 10.63 -9.25 41.26
C GLU A 30 10.86 -10.41 40.27
N LEU A 31 11.03 -10.09 38.98
CA LEU A 31 11.24 -11.10 37.94
C LEU A 31 12.61 -11.79 38.07
N LEU A 32 13.68 -11.06 38.38
CA LEU A 32 15.00 -11.63 38.57
C LEU A 32 15.09 -12.53 39.83
N SER A 33 14.35 -12.17 40.90
CA SER A 33 14.38 -12.91 42.17
C SER A 33 13.50 -14.15 42.20
N ALA A 34 12.42 -14.15 41.40
CA ALA A 34 11.41 -15.22 41.38
C ALA A 34 11.64 -16.26 40.29
N GLY A 35 12.53 -16.02 39.34
CA GLY A 35 12.68 -16.82 38.13
C GLY A 35 13.87 -17.79 38.16
N ASP A 36 13.81 -18.78 37.31
CA ASP A 36 14.85 -19.76 37.00
C ASP A 36 15.62 -19.39 35.71
N GLY A 37 15.54 -18.13 35.27
CA GLY A 37 16.26 -17.61 34.12
C GLY A 37 17.68 -17.15 34.44
N SER A 38 18.45 -16.85 33.40
CA SER A 38 19.84 -16.39 33.48
C SER A 38 20.02 -14.88 33.21
N CYS A 39 19.10 -14.26 32.46
CA CYS A 39 19.10 -12.82 32.20
C CYS A 39 17.69 -12.29 31.94
N LEU A 40 17.52 -10.97 32.08
CA LEU A 40 16.27 -10.27 31.83
C LEU A 40 16.44 -9.26 30.69
N VAL A 41 15.57 -9.30 29.73
CA VAL A 41 15.44 -8.29 28.67
C VAL A 41 14.30 -7.33 29.01
N GLU A 42 14.55 -6.04 28.96
CA GLU A 42 13.54 -4.99 29.03
C GLU A 42 13.42 -4.34 27.64
N PHE A 43 12.21 -4.33 27.08
CA PHE A 43 11.89 -3.66 25.82
C PHE A 43 10.95 -2.48 26.06
N SER A 44 11.27 -1.32 25.51
CA SER A 44 10.40 -0.14 25.47
C SER A 44 10.76 0.75 24.28
N LEU A 45 9.92 1.76 24.00
CA LEU A 45 10.21 2.78 23.00
C LEU A 45 10.74 4.05 23.65
N ASN A 46 11.83 4.58 23.11
CA ASN A 46 12.42 5.85 23.54
C ASN A 46 11.77 7.01 22.78
N ILE A 47 10.73 7.60 23.37
CA ILE A 47 9.94 8.70 22.78
C ILE A 47 10.26 10.01 23.50
N ALA A 48 10.72 11.00 22.74
CA ALA A 48 11.03 12.33 23.25
C ALA A 48 9.76 13.15 23.55
N GLY A 49 9.81 14.00 24.57
CA GLY A 49 8.71 14.88 24.96
C GLY A 49 7.78 14.29 26.00
N ALA A 50 6.68 14.98 26.30
CA ALA A 50 5.73 14.62 27.34
C ALA A 50 4.73 13.55 26.90
N VAL A 51 4.38 13.45 25.61
CA VAL A 51 3.50 12.41 25.08
C VAL A 51 4.32 11.15 24.82
N LYS A 52 4.01 10.08 25.55
CA LYS A 52 4.74 8.79 25.45
C LYS A 52 3.99 7.72 24.69
N VAL A 53 2.68 7.83 24.63
CA VAL A 53 1.79 6.87 23.97
C VAL A 53 0.90 7.60 22.97
N PHE A 54 0.93 7.17 21.73
CA PHE A 54 0.09 7.60 20.63
C PHE A 54 -0.11 6.43 19.65
N PRO A 55 -1.06 6.51 18.72
CA PRO A 55 -1.45 5.35 17.90
C PRO A 55 -0.30 4.61 17.25
N PHE A 56 0.63 5.33 16.59
CA PHE A 56 1.79 4.69 15.95
C PHE A 56 2.80 4.09 16.94
N ALA A 57 3.03 4.77 18.07
CA ALA A 57 3.93 4.22 19.09
C ALA A 57 3.40 2.91 19.66
N ARG A 58 2.09 2.85 19.97
CA ARG A 58 1.44 1.63 20.46
C ARG A 58 1.40 0.52 19.41
N ALA A 59 1.13 0.86 18.16
CA ALA A 59 1.16 -0.10 17.06
C ALA A 59 2.58 -0.68 16.89
N ALA A 60 3.60 0.16 16.82
CA ALA A 60 4.99 -0.26 16.69
C ALA A 60 5.45 -1.11 17.89
N PHE A 61 5.09 -0.73 19.13
CA PHE A 61 5.40 -1.53 20.31
C PHE A 61 4.80 -2.94 20.23
N ARG A 62 3.51 -3.04 19.87
CA ARG A 62 2.82 -4.33 19.77
C ARG A 62 3.32 -5.21 18.63
N GLU A 63 3.74 -4.60 17.53
CA GLU A 63 4.31 -5.31 16.39
C GLU A 63 5.67 -5.89 16.74
N GLU A 64 6.56 -5.04 17.25
CA GLU A 64 7.90 -5.47 17.66
C GLU A 64 7.85 -6.46 18.81
N LEU A 65 6.92 -6.29 19.75
CA LEU A 65 6.73 -7.23 20.84
C LEU A 65 6.47 -8.66 20.33
N ARG A 66 5.63 -8.83 19.32
CA ARG A 66 5.36 -10.13 18.71
C ARG A 66 6.59 -10.70 18.01
N GLU A 67 7.30 -9.85 17.25
CA GLU A 67 8.53 -10.26 16.60
C GLU A 67 9.63 -10.64 17.60
N LEU A 68 9.79 -9.86 18.68
CA LEU A 68 10.74 -10.18 19.76
C LEU A 68 10.39 -11.47 20.48
N GLN A 69 9.11 -11.74 20.76
CA GLN A 69 8.68 -13.01 21.34
C GLN A 69 9.09 -14.20 20.47
N GLU A 70 8.89 -14.10 19.16
CA GLU A 70 9.26 -15.14 18.21
C GLU A 70 10.79 -15.27 18.12
N LYS A 71 11.50 -14.16 17.90
CA LYS A 71 12.96 -14.14 17.72
C LYS A 71 13.72 -14.54 18.99
N LEU A 72 13.22 -14.16 20.18
CA LEU A 72 13.81 -14.51 21.49
C LEU A 72 13.50 -15.96 21.89
N GLY A 73 12.60 -16.64 21.24
CA GLY A 73 12.32 -18.06 21.49
C GLY A 73 13.58 -18.95 21.46
N ARG A 74 14.60 -18.57 20.65
CA ARG A 74 15.91 -19.24 20.59
C ARG A 74 16.71 -19.19 21.90
N PHE A 75 16.39 -18.24 22.78
CA PHE A 75 17.06 -18.03 24.07
C PHE A 75 16.24 -18.57 25.25
N SER A 76 15.29 -19.47 25.00
CA SER A 76 14.47 -20.13 26.03
C SER A 76 13.76 -19.16 26.97
N ILE A 77 12.70 -18.53 26.50
CA ILE A 77 11.86 -17.61 27.31
C ILE A 77 11.22 -18.39 28.45
N LYS A 78 11.52 -18.03 29.71
CA LYS A 78 10.93 -18.58 30.94
C LYS A 78 9.69 -17.81 31.37
N ASN A 79 9.69 -16.49 31.22
CA ASN A 79 8.59 -15.64 31.61
C ASN A 79 8.52 -14.40 30.72
N THR A 80 7.29 -13.93 30.48
CA THR A 80 7.06 -12.66 29.76
C THR A 80 6.06 -11.82 30.55
N LYS A 81 6.41 -10.56 30.78
CA LYS A 81 5.49 -9.60 31.41
C LYS A 81 5.35 -8.38 30.51
N ILE A 82 4.11 -8.07 30.12
CA ILE A 82 3.76 -6.91 29.27
C ILE A 82 3.02 -5.91 30.15
N CYS A 83 3.39 -4.63 30.02
CA CYS A 83 2.78 -3.52 30.74
C CYS A 83 2.46 -2.41 29.72
N GLU A 84 1.17 -2.11 29.54
CA GLU A 84 0.71 -0.97 28.76
C GLU A 84 0.33 0.17 29.72
N GLU A 85 1.11 1.25 29.71
CA GLU A 85 0.96 2.38 30.64
C GLU A 85 0.97 3.71 29.89
N PRO A 86 0.28 4.76 30.37
CA PRO A 86 0.33 6.10 29.79
C PRO A 86 1.75 6.68 29.72
N THR A 87 2.64 6.23 30.60
CA THR A 87 4.05 6.64 30.69
C THR A 87 4.98 5.93 29.71
N GLY A 88 4.42 5.07 28.85
CA GLY A 88 5.11 4.27 27.83
C GLY A 88 4.94 2.78 28.04
N ASP A 89 4.56 2.10 26.97
CA ASP A 89 4.42 0.64 26.97
C ASP A 89 5.79 -0.02 27.10
N HIS A 90 5.88 -1.13 27.87
CA HIS A 90 7.13 -1.87 28.05
C HIS A 90 6.86 -3.36 28.29
N ALA A 91 7.86 -4.18 28.00
CA ALA A 91 7.81 -5.62 28.21
C ALA A 91 9.12 -6.13 28.84
N PHE A 92 8.99 -7.20 29.62
CA PHE A 92 10.11 -7.93 30.18
C PHE A 92 10.08 -9.37 29.68
N PHE A 93 11.26 -9.90 29.36
CA PHE A 93 11.45 -11.32 29.01
C PHE A 93 12.53 -11.88 29.89
N LEU A 94 12.19 -12.83 30.76
CA LEU A 94 13.17 -13.61 31.54
C LEU A 94 13.62 -14.77 30.65
N LEU A 95 14.92 -14.84 30.40
CA LEU A 95 15.52 -15.82 29.47
C LEU A 95 16.45 -16.75 30.22
N ASP A 96 16.55 -18.00 29.75
CA ASP A 96 17.53 -18.98 30.22
C ASP A 96 18.72 -19.02 29.26
N SER A 97 19.45 -17.93 29.19
CA SER A 97 20.60 -17.76 28.32
C SER A 97 21.55 -16.69 28.87
N PRO A 98 22.87 -16.79 28.62
CA PRO A 98 23.82 -15.76 29.02
C PRO A 98 23.48 -14.40 28.41
N GLU A 99 23.70 -13.33 29.16
CA GLU A 99 23.34 -11.97 28.82
C GLU A 99 24.10 -11.41 27.60
N ILE A 100 25.36 -11.79 27.38
CA ILE A 100 26.20 -11.26 26.30
C ILE A 100 25.68 -11.66 24.90
N PRO A 101 25.44 -12.96 24.58
CA PRO A 101 24.84 -13.35 23.31
C PRO A 101 23.46 -12.73 23.08
N VAL A 102 22.65 -12.61 24.13
CA VAL A 102 21.33 -11.95 24.04
C VAL A 102 21.49 -10.48 23.66
N LYS A 103 22.39 -9.75 24.33
CA LYS A 103 22.64 -8.34 24.02
C LYS A 103 23.19 -8.15 22.60
N GLN A 104 24.10 -8.99 22.14
CA GLN A 104 24.63 -8.95 20.77
C GLN A 104 23.50 -9.10 19.74
N PHE A 105 22.61 -10.06 19.96
CA PHE A 105 21.47 -10.28 19.10
C PHE A 105 20.50 -9.08 19.10
N LEU A 106 20.18 -8.51 20.26
CA LEU A 106 19.28 -7.36 20.35
C LEU A 106 19.89 -6.10 19.72
N VAL A 107 21.20 -5.91 19.80
CA VAL A 107 21.89 -4.83 19.08
C VAL A 107 21.73 -4.98 17.57
N SER A 108 21.81 -6.20 17.03
CA SER A 108 21.58 -6.41 15.60
C SER A 108 20.16 -6.03 15.16
N ILE A 109 19.15 -6.23 16.01
CA ILE A 109 17.79 -5.75 15.77
C ILE A 109 17.72 -4.21 15.79
N GLU A 110 18.32 -3.59 16.82
CA GLU A 110 18.38 -2.12 16.93
C GLU A 110 19.05 -1.46 15.71
N GLU A 111 20.01 -2.12 15.08
CA GLU A 111 20.75 -1.58 13.92
C GLU A 111 20.09 -1.86 12.58
N SER A 112 19.35 -2.95 12.45
CA SER A 112 18.71 -3.34 11.19
C SER A 112 17.26 -2.87 11.03
N HIS A 113 16.53 -2.67 12.14
CA HIS A 113 15.12 -2.30 12.08
C HIS A 113 14.93 -0.80 11.77
N PRO A 114 13.98 -0.40 10.90
CA PRO A 114 13.71 1.01 10.57
C PRO A 114 13.44 1.89 11.80
N LEU A 115 12.71 1.36 12.80
CA LEU A 115 12.45 2.04 14.08
C LEU A 115 13.49 1.73 15.17
N GLY A 116 14.55 0.97 14.87
CA GLY A 116 15.51 0.49 15.86
C GLY A 116 16.20 1.59 16.65
N ARG A 117 16.29 2.82 16.08
CA ARG A 117 16.77 4.00 16.81
C ARG A 117 15.86 4.41 17.97
N LEU A 118 14.59 4.06 17.91
CA LEU A 118 13.60 4.31 18.97
C LEU A 118 13.51 3.15 19.95
N PHE A 119 14.07 1.98 19.64
CA PHE A 119 14.03 0.83 20.53
C PHE A 119 14.97 1.02 21.71
N ASN A 120 14.50 0.70 22.91
CA ASN A 120 15.28 0.54 24.11
C ASN A 120 15.22 -0.94 24.49
N LEU A 121 16.31 -1.67 24.20
CA LEU A 121 16.46 -3.10 24.42
C LEU A 121 17.60 -3.31 25.45
N ASP A 122 17.25 -3.20 26.72
CA ASP A 122 18.19 -3.38 27.80
C ASP A 122 18.25 -4.84 28.25
N VAL A 123 19.46 -5.35 28.52
CA VAL A 123 19.70 -6.70 29.04
C VAL A 123 20.35 -6.57 30.40
N TYR A 124 19.84 -7.31 31.36
CA TYR A 124 20.33 -7.32 32.75
C TYR A 124 20.74 -8.73 33.14
N GLY A 125 21.91 -8.87 33.77
CA GLY A 125 22.31 -10.09 34.45
C GLY A 125 21.48 -10.31 35.74
N LEU A 126 21.68 -11.44 36.40
CA LEU A 126 21.00 -11.78 37.67
C LEU A 126 21.33 -10.80 38.79
N ASP A 127 22.47 -10.13 38.72
CA ASP A 127 22.88 -9.05 39.61
C ASP A 127 22.14 -7.73 39.36
N GLY A 128 21.27 -7.67 38.36
CA GLY A 128 20.54 -6.48 37.95
C GLY A 128 21.38 -5.44 37.21
N VAL A 129 22.64 -5.75 36.89
CA VAL A 129 23.52 -4.87 36.10
C VAL A 129 23.19 -4.98 34.61
N SER A 130 23.05 -3.82 33.96
CA SER A 130 22.76 -3.82 32.53
C SER A 130 24.02 -3.96 31.68
N VAL A 131 23.99 -4.85 30.70
CA VAL A 131 25.02 -5.00 29.66
C VAL A 131 25.02 -3.79 28.74
N LYS A 132 26.15 -3.09 28.65
CA LYS A 132 26.34 -1.90 27.82
C LYS A 132 26.93 -2.27 26.45
N ARG A 133 26.77 -1.39 25.45
CA ARG A 133 27.41 -1.55 24.14
C ARG A 133 28.94 -1.60 24.22
N GLN A 134 29.55 -0.87 25.15
CA GLN A 134 30.99 -0.92 25.40
C GLN A 134 31.49 -2.29 25.92
N ASP A 135 30.66 -3.04 26.63
CA ASP A 135 30.97 -4.40 27.07
C ASP A 135 31.07 -5.38 25.91
N LEU A 136 30.46 -5.00 24.77
CA LEU A 136 30.52 -5.69 23.48
C LEU A 136 31.58 -5.09 22.54
N HIS A 137 32.39 -4.14 22.99
CA HIS A 137 33.34 -3.37 22.16
C HIS A 137 32.68 -2.63 21.00
N LEU A 138 31.41 -2.22 21.15
CA LEU A 138 30.64 -1.51 20.12
C LEU A 138 30.65 0.00 20.40
N LEU A 139 30.57 0.79 19.33
CA LEU A 139 30.45 2.24 19.42
C LEU A 139 29.12 2.65 20.07
N PRO A 140 29.10 3.81 20.79
CA PRO A 140 27.85 4.40 21.27
C PRO A 140 26.80 4.57 20.19
N ARG A 141 25.54 4.64 20.60
CA ARG A 141 24.45 4.94 19.67
C ARG A 141 24.65 6.31 19.01
N THR A 142 24.35 6.39 17.71
CA THR A 142 24.37 7.66 16.97
C THR A 142 23.18 8.54 17.35
N CYS A 143 23.32 9.84 17.25
CA CYS A 143 22.23 10.78 17.47
C CYS A 143 21.15 10.64 16.41
N LEU A 144 19.87 10.66 16.84
CA LEU A 144 18.70 10.55 15.97
C LEU A 144 18.62 11.68 14.92
N VAL A 145 19.16 12.87 15.27
CA VAL A 145 19.04 14.07 14.45
C VAL A 145 20.24 14.26 13.51
N CYS A 146 21.48 14.17 14.05
CA CYS A 146 22.67 14.54 13.28
C CYS A 146 23.62 13.36 12.97
N GLY A 147 23.31 12.14 13.43
CA GLY A 147 24.17 10.97 13.23
C GLY A 147 25.47 10.95 14.07
N GLY A 148 25.79 12.02 14.80
CA GLY A 148 26.92 12.07 15.72
C GLY A 148 26.69 11.25 16.99
N ASP A 149 27.61 11.32 17.99
CA ASP A 149 27.44 10.62 19.26
C ASP A 149 26.22 11.14 20.03
N ALA A 150 25.30 10.22 20.40
CA ALA A 150 24.03 10.57 21.03
C ALA A 150 24.23 11.14 22.46
N ASN A 151 25.20 10.62 23.21
CA ASN A 151 25.48 11.08 24.56
C ASN A 151 26.03 12.50 24.57
N THR A 152 26.92 12.79 23.61
CA THR A 152 27.50 14.14 23.43
C THR A 152 26.39 15.13 23.05
N CYS A 153 25.50 14.77 22.11
CA CYS A 153 24.39 15.64 21.73
C CYS A 153 23.41 15.90 22.87
N LEU A 154 23.14 14.88 23.70
CA LEU A 154 22.29 15.00 24.89
C LEU A 154 22.91 15.90 25.95
N ALA A 155 24.18 15.66 26.31
CA ALA A 155 24.91 16.42 27.33
C ALA A 155 25.02 17.91 26.92
N GLN A 156 25.27 18.20 25.65
CA GLN A 156 25.41 19.54 25.12
C GLN A 156 24.07 20.21 24.75
N LYS A 157 22.93 19.50 24.89
CA LYS A 157 21.60 19.95 24.44
C LYS A 157 21.64 20.50 23.00
N ARG A 158 22.37 19.81 22.10
CA ARG A 158 22.68 20.29 20.75
C ARG A 158 21.47 20.50 19.86
N HIS A 159 20.39 19.79 20.12
CA HIS A 159 19.15 19.81 19.35
C HIS A 159 17.97 20.25 20.22
N SER A 160 17.05 21.03 19.65
CA SER A 160 15.81 21.39 20.34
C SER A 160 14.89 20.18 20.52
N MET A 161 13.98 20.23 21.48
CA MET A 161 13.02 19.16 21.74
C MET A 161 12.08 18.99 20.54
N GLU A 162 11.68 20.08 19.90
CA GLU A 162 10.81 20.10 18.73
C GLU A 162 11.46 19.34 17.57
N LEU A 163 12.77 19.55 17.34
CA LEU A 163 13.50 18.85 16.27
C LEU A 163 13.60 17.35 16.53
N ILE A 164 13.82 16.95 17.80
CA ILE A 164 13.87 15.53 18.18
C ILE A 164 12.48 14.89 18.02
N GLN A 165 11.42 15.58 18.42
CA GLN A 165 10.04 15.11 18.25
C GLN A 165 9.66 15.01 16.77
N TRP A 166 10.03 16.00 15.96
CA TRP A 166 9.81 15.97 14.51
C TRP A 166 10.49 14.75 13.87
N GLN A 167 11.75 14.51 14.23
CA GLN A 167 12.50 13.35 13.72
C GLN A 167 11.89 12.02 14.20
N THR A 168 11.40 11.97 15.43
CA THR A 168 10.68 10.81 15.97
C THR A 168 9.39 10.57 15.20
N ALA A 169 8.59 11.61 14.98
CA ALA A 169 7.36 11.54 14.20
C ALA A 169 7.62 11.09 12.76
N LYS A 170 8.69 11.61 12.14
CA LYS A 170 9.11 11.23 10.79
C LYS A 170 9.44 9.75 10.68
N LEU A 171 10.18 9.19 11.63
CA LEU A 171 10.50 7.76 11.64
C LEU A 171 9.26 6.88 11.72
N PHE A 172 8.30 7.21 12.59
CA PHE A 172 7.04 6.48 12.66
C PHE A 172 6.24 6.61 11.37
N ASN A 173 6.10 7.84 10.86
CA ASN A 173 5.37 8.09 9.62
C ASN A 173 5.95 7.31 8.43
N ASP A 174 7.27 7.38 8.23
CA ASP A 174 7.93 6.70 7.13
C ASP A 174 7.80 5.18 7.25
N HIS A 175 7.98 4.63 8.46
CA HIS A 175 7.84 3.20 8.71
C HIS A 175 6.42 2.69 8.38
N PHE A 176 5.38 3.35 8.90
CA PHE A 176 4.01 2.91 8.67
C PHE A 176 3.54 3.16 7.25
N ARG A 177 3.99 4.27 6.61
CA ARG A 177 3.75 4.53 5.20
C ARG A 177 4.33 3.41 4.33
N ASP A 178 5.62 3.13 4.48
CA ASP A 178 6.33 2.18 3.63
C ASP A 178 5.78 0.76 3.80
N ARG A 179 5.55 0.35 5.05
CA ARG A 179 4.95 -0.95 5.34
C ARG A 179 3.54 -1.10 4.77
N SER A 180 2.70 -0.07 4.92
CA SER A 180 1.35 -0.11 4.39
C SER A 180 1.34 -0.08 2.86
N ALA A 181 2.27 0.65 2.24
CA ALA A 181 2.46 0.65 0.79
C ALA A 181 2.87 -0.72 0.27
N ASP A 182 3.79 -1.42 0.95
CA ASP A 182 4.21 -2.77 0.59
C ASP A 182 3.06 -3.79 0.72
N LEU A 183 2.24 -3.67 1.77
CA LEU A 183 1.05 -4.51 1.95
C LEU A 183 0.01 -4.25 0.86
N ALA A 184 -0.25 -2.99 0.50
CA ALA A 184 -1.17 -2.62 -0.57
C ALA A 184 -0.68 -3.14 -1.93
N ALA A 185 0.60 -2.95 -2.26
CA ALA A 185 1.20 -3.44 -3.49
C ALA A 185 1.15 -4.97 -3.58
N SER A 186 1.51 -5.67 -2.49
CA SER A 186 1.44 -7.14 -2.42
C SER A 186 0.01 -7.65 -2.60
N ALA A 187 -0.98 -6.99 -2.01
CA ALA A 187 -2.39 -7.37 -2.17
C ALA A 187 -2.87 -7.16 -3.60
N ALA A 188 -2.51 -6.03 -4.24
CA ALA A 188 -2.88 -5.71 -5.61
C ALA A 188 -2.29 -6.72 -6.61
N VAL A 189 -0.99 -7.00 -6.51
CA VAL A 189 -0.32 -7.98 -7.39
C VAL A 189 -0.86 -9.39 -7.16
N ARG A 190 -1.05 -9.79 -5.90
CA ARG A 190 -1.63 -11.11 -5.60
C ARG A 190 -3.02 -11.26 -6.18
N GLY A 191 -3.84 -10.21 -6.17
CA GLY A 191 -5.15 -10.18 -6.83
C GLY A 191 -5.05 -10.42 -8.33
N GLN A 192 -4.09 -9.79 -9.01
CA GLN A 192 -3.83 -10.01 -10.46
C GLN A 192 -3.37 -11.43 -10.75
N LEU A 193 -2.44 -11.96 -9.94
CA LEU A 193 -1.94 -13.33 -10.12
C LEU A 193 -3.05 -14.37 -9.90
N TYR A 194 -3.94 -14.15 -8.92
CA TYR A 194 -5.07 -15.03 -8.68
C TYR A 194 -6.10 -14.93 -9.82
N GLU A 195 -6.34 -13.70 -10.32
CA GLU A 195 -7.25 -13.47 -11.44
C GLU A 195 -6.78 -14.25 -12.69
N VAL A 196 -5.55 -14.04 -13.14
CA VAL A 196 -5.05 -14.70 -14.36
C VAL A 196 -4.90 -16.22 -14.18
N SER A 197 -4.66 -16.69 -12.95
CA SER A 197 -4.54 -18.13 -12.64
C SER A 197 -5.88 -18.85 -12.53
N THR A 198 -6.99 -18.12 -12.35
CA THR A 198 -8.34 -18.71 -12.25
C THR A 198 -8.73 -19.31 -13.60
N THR A 199 -9.23 -20.56 -13.58
CA THR A 199 -9.69 -21.28 -14.79
C THR A 199 -10.86 -22.20 -14.44
N PRO A 200 -11.85 -22.41 -15.34
CA PRO A 200 -11.93 -21.82 -16.67
C PRO A 200 -12.45 -20.36 -16.64
N LYS A 201 -11.93 -19.51 -17.54
CA LYS A 201 -12.46 -18.16 -17.78
C LYS A 201 -12.93 -18.04 -19.23
N PRO A 202 -14.24 -18.06 -19.50
CA PRO A 202 -14.75 -17.99 -20.88
C PRO A 202 -14.29 -16.74 -21.63
N GLY A 203 -13.54 -16.91 -22.72
CA GLY A 203 -13.08 -15.82 -23.58
C GLY A 203 -11.95 -14.95 -23.02
N LEU A 204 -11.45 -15.22 -21.81
CA LEU A 204 -10.35 -14.49 -21.18
C LEU A 204 -9.10 -15.36 -21.10
N VAL A 205 -7.93 -14.72 -20.97
CA VAL A 205 -6.67 -15.42 -20.73
C VAL A 205 -6.72 -16.07 -19.35
N ASP A 206 -6.39 -17.34 -19.27
CA ASP A 206 -6.22 -18.07 -18.04
C ASP A 206 -4.97 -18.98 -18.10
N ARG A 207 -4.70 -19.75 -17.06
CA ARG A 207 -3.52 -20.64 -17.02
C ARG A 207 -3.55 -21.80 -18.03
N ASN A 208 -4.71 -22.06 -18.67
CA ASN A 208 -4.89 -23.16 -19.63
C ASN A 208 -4.89 -22.70 -21.08
N ASN A 209 -5.37 -21.47 -21.36
CA ASN A 209 -5.47 -20.97 -22.72
C ASN A 209 -5.56 -19.43 -22.76
N SER A 210 -5.37 -18.88 -23.96
CA SER A 210 -5.39 -17.43 -24.20
C SER A 210 -6.80 -16.86 -24.43
N GLY A 211 -7.86 -17.66 -24.27
CA GLY A 211 -9.23 -17.22 -24.52
C GLY A 211 -9.43 -16.75 -25.96
N SER A 212 -9.93 -15.53 -26.14
CA SER A 212 -10.13 -14.88 -27.43
C SER A 212 -8.93 -14.04 -27.91
N HIS A 213 -7.79 -14.11 -27.21
CA HIS A 213 -6.61 -13.32 -27.53
C HIS A 213 -5.60 -14.11 -28.36
N SER A 214 -5.07 -13.48 -29.42
CA SER A 214 -4.00 -13.98 -30.25
C SER A 214 -2.64 -13.32 -29.95
N ASP A 215 -2.66 -12.24 -29.19
CA ASP A 215 -1.53 -11.35 -28.93
C ASP A 215 -0.97 -11.46 -27.51
N MET A 216 -1.66 -12.16 -26.59
CA MET A 216 -1.24 -12.32 -25.21
C MET A 216 -1.61 -13.69 -24.64
N ASP A 217 -0.83 -14.14 -23.66
CA ASP A 217 -1.01 -15.39 -22.95
C ASP A 217 -0.87 -15.23 -21.43
N PHE A 218 -0.86 -16.32 -20.69
CA PHE A 218 -0.68 -16.33 -19.25
C PHE A 218 0.61 -15.66 -18.81
N PHE A 219 1.74 -15.91 -19.49
CA PHE A 219 3.03 -15.34 -19.11
C PHE A 219 3.10 -13.84 -19.38
N THR A 220 2.45 -13.35 -20.42
CA THR A 220 2.31 -11.91 -20.70
C THR A 220 1.63 -11.17 -19.52
N PHE A 221 0.64 -11.82 -18.88
CA PHE A 221 0.00 -11.26 -17.69
C PHE A 221 0.90 -11.32 -16.44
N LEU A 222 1.73 -12.35 -16.30
CA LEU A 222 2.71 -12.42 -15.19
C LEU A 222 3.76 -11.31 -15.32
N ASP A 223 4.32 -11.11 -16.50
CA ASP A 223 5.31 -10.06 -16.78
C ASP A 223 4.73 -8.67 -16.53
N SER A 224 3.50 -8.44 -17.00
CA SER A 224 2.75 -7.22 -16.72
C SER A 224 2.57 -7.00 -15.21
N SER A 225 2.09 -8.00 -14.47
CA SER A 225 1.86 -7.90 -13.04
C SER A 225 3.14 -7.60 -12.26
N ALA A 226 4.25 -8.25 -12.63
CA ALA A 226 5.56 -8.02 -12.03
C ALA A 226 6.04 -6.57 -12.24
N SER A 227 5.84 -6.02 -13.45
CA SER A 227 6.23 -4.65 -13.80
C SER A 227 5.46 -3.57 -13.03
N LEU A 228 4.27 -3.92 -12.51
CA LEU A 228 3.37 -2.98 -11.82
C LEU A 228 3.61 -2.89 -10.31
N ILE A 229 4.38 -3.80 -9.69
CA ILE A 229 4.66 -3.80 -8.25
C ILE A 229 5.11 -2.42 -7.71
N PRO A 230 6.13 -1.75 -8.30
CA PRO A 230 6.61 -0.47 -7.80
C PRO A 230 5.54 0.63 -7.86
N TRP A 231 4.66 0.55 -8.87
CA TRP A 231 3.63 1.56 -9.12
C TRP A 231 2.48 1.50 -8.13
N PHE A 232 2.06 0.31 -7.70
CA PHE A 232 1.03 0.19 -6.64
C PHE A 232 1.53 0.76 -5.32
N ARG A 233 2.83 0.55 -5.00
CA ARG A 233 3.49 1.19 -3.87
C ARG A 233 3.51 2.71 -4.02
N GLU A 234 3.90 3.20 -5.19
CA GLU A 234 3.95 4.64 -5.51
C GLU A 234 2.58 5.30 -5.39
N PHE A 235 1.52 4.69 -5.91
CA PHE A 235 0.15 5.22 -5.79
C PHE A 235 -0.27 5.38 -4.33
N PHE A 236 0.03 4.40 -3.48
CA PHE A 236 -0.24 4.49 -2.05
C PHE A 236 0.54 5.63 -1.41
N CYS A 237 1.84 5.73 -1.67
CA CYS A 237 2.70 6.78 -1.13
C CYS A 237 2.24 8.19 -1.58
N LEU A 238 1.82 8.36 -2.83
CA LEU A 238 1.27 9.63 -3.31
C LEU A 238 0.01 10.04 -2.53
N GLY A 239 -0.90 9.10 -2.27
CA GLY A 239 -2.07 9.39 -1.43
C GLY A 239 -1.71 9.75 0.00
N TRP A 240 -0.75 9.04 0.60
CA TRP A 240 -0.28 9.28 1.96
C TRP A 240 0.45 10.62 2.10
N ASP A 241 1.44 10.88 1.25
CA ASP A 241 2.33 12.04 1.36
C ASP A 241 1.60 13.37 1.06
N HIS A 242 0.52 13.30 0.25
CA HIS A 242 -0.28 14.44 -0.19
C HIS A 242 -1.71 14.46 0.40
N ALA A 243 -1.93 13.77 1.53
CA ALA A 243 -3.28 13.58 2.10
C ALA A 243 -4.04 14.88 2.41
N ASP A 244 -3.33 15.99 2.65
CA ASP A 244 -3.91 17.31 2.95
C ASP A 244 -4.17 18.16 1.68
N GLU A 245 -3.75 17.68 0.50
CA GLU A 245 -4.00 18.39 -0.77
C GLU A 245 -5.46 18.18 -1.23
N ALA A 246 -5.93 19.04 -2.13
CA ALA A 246 -7.23 18.87 -2.77
C ALA A 246 -7.26 17.59 -3.63
N ASP A 247 -8.45 16.99 -3.73
CA ASP A 247 -8.64 15.72 -4.44
C ASP A 247 -8.18 15.79 -5.91
N GLU A 248 -8.36 16.93 -6.56
CA GLU A 248 -7.93 17.19 -7.93
C GLU A 248 -6.41 17.15 -8.07
N GLN A 249 -5.67 17.70 -7.09
CA GLN A 249 -4.21 17.71 -7.10
C GLN A 249 -3.66 16.29 -6.90
N ILE A 250 -4.22 15.54 -5.96
CA ILE A 250 -3.87 14.13 -5.74
C ILE A 250 -4.17 13.31 -7.00
N PHE A 251 -5.35 13.52 -7.59
CA PHE A 251 -5.74 12.82 -8.82
C PHE A 251 -4.77 13.09 -9.97
N GLU A 252 -4.31 14.34 -10.18
CA GLU A 252 -3.33 14.65 -11.22
C GLU A 252 -1.97 13.97 -10.97
N ARG A 253 -1.53 13.86 -9.70
CA ARG A 253 -0.33 13.10 -9.35
C ARG A 253 -0.49 11.61 -9.67
N LEU A 254 -1.62 11.03 -9.29
CA LEU A 254 -1.97 9.63 -9.58
C LEU A 254 -2.08 9.37 -11.08
N ARG A 255 -2.64 10.32 -11.84
CA ARG A 255 -2.70 10.27 -13.31
C ARG A 255 -1.32 10.20 -13.92
N TYR A 256 -0.42 11.11 -13.52
CA TYR A 256 0.96 11.12 -14.02
C TYR A 256 1.70 9.82 -13.69
N ALA A 257 1.62 9.34 -12.47
CA ALA A 257 2.20 8.06 -12.07
C ALA A 257 1.56 6.88 -12.83
N GLY A 258 0.24 6.92 -13.07
CA GLY A 258 -0.50 5.94 -13.83
C GLY A 258 -0.03 5.83 -15.29
N GLN A 259 0.24 6.95 -15.96
CA GLN A 259 0.81 6.97 -17.32
C GLN A 259 2.20 6.32 -17.37
N ARG A 260 3.02 6.52 -16.35
CA ARG A 260 4.34 5.88 -16.24
C ARG A 260 4.19 4.37 -15.96
N ALA A 261 3.22 3.98 -15.14
CA ALA A 261 2.89 2.58 -14.89
C ALA A 261 2.42 1.88 -16.17
N GLU A 262 1.57 2.53 -16.98
CA GLU A 262 1.19 2.04 -18.31
C GLU A 262 2.42 1.86 -19.22
N THR A 263 3.36 2.81 -19.22
CA THR A 263 4.60 2.71 -19.98
C THR A 263 5.45 1.51 -19.53
N ALA A 264 5.56 1.27 -18.22
CA ALA A 264 6.28 0.11 -17.68
C ALA A 264 5.60 -1.20 -18.08
N MET A 265 4.27 -1.27 -18.01
CA MET A 265 3.47 -2.41 -18.45
C MET A 265 3.71 -2.70 -19.95
N PHE A 266 3.59 -1.68 -20.83
CA PHE A 266 3.83 -1.85 -22.26
C PHE A 266 5.26 -2.29 -22.57
N SER A 267 6.25 -1.78 -21.84
CA SER A 267 7.64 -2.20 -21.99
C SER A 267 7.82 -3.69 -21.64
N ALA A 268 7.21 -4.14 -20.54
CA ALA A 268 7.30 -5.53 -20.09
C ALA A 268 6.54 -6.51 -20.99
N THR A 269 5.49 -6.04 -21.68
CA THR A 269 4.62 -6.86 -22.52
C THR A 269 4.85 -6.65 -24.02
N HIS A 270 5.97 -6.06 -24.42
CA HIS A 270 6.30 -5.78 -25.83
C HIS A 270 5.21 -4.98 -26.59
N GLY A 271 4.63 -4.00 -25.89
CA GLY A 271 3.60 -3.12 -26.46
C GLY A 271 2.16 -3.65 -26.35
N ILE A 272 1.94 -4.78 -25.67
CA ILE A 272 0.61 -5.37 -25.51
C ILE A 272 -0.11 -4.77 -24.30
N ASN A 273 -1.37 -4.38 -24.51
CA ASN A 273 -2.22 -3.81 -23.46
C ASN A 273 -2.89 -4.93 -22.64
N THR A 274 -2.32 -5.26 -21.48
CA THR A 274 -2.87 -6.26 -20.56
C THR A 274 -3.75 -5.66 -19.47
N HIS A 275 -3.24 -4.60 -18.78
CA HIS A 275 -3.79 -4.11 -17.50
C HIS A 275 -4.11 -2.61 -17.47
N LYS A 276 -4.26 -1.92 -18.61
CA LYS A 276 -4.47 -0.45 -18.62
C LYS A 276 -5.63 0.02 -17.74
N GLY A 277 -6.79 -0.62 -17.83
CA GLY A 277 -7.95 -0.30 -16.98
C GLY A 277 -7.71 -0.59 -15.51
N LEU A 278 -6.95 -1.65 -15.21
CA LEU A 278 -6.58 -2.01 -13.85
C LEU A 278 -5.56 -1.03 -13.25
N VAL A 279 -4.59 -0.54 -14.03
CA VAL A 279 -3.64 0.51 -13.60
C VAL A 279 -4.42 1.73 -13.12
N PHE A 280 -5.40 2.21 -13.89
CA PHE A 280 -6.25 3.32 -13.49
C PHE A 280 -7.03 3.03 -12.19
N ALA A 281 -7.72 1.88 -12.12
CA ALA A 281 -8.50 1.50 -10.94
C ALA A 281 -7.62 1.35 -9.69
N SER A 282 -6.42 0.75 -9.85
CA SER A 282 -5.46 0.58 -8.76
C SER A 282 -4.84 1.90 -8.32
N ALA A 283 -4.60 2.85 -9.23
CA ALA A 283 -4.11 4.18 -8.87
C ALA A 283 -5.12 4.89 -7.95
N ILE A 284 -6.41 4.86 -8.29
CA ILE A 284 -7.46 5.43 -7.44
C ILE A 284 -7.57 4.68 -6.10
N LEU A 285 -7.60 3.34 -6.12
CA LEU A 285 -7.80 2.55 -4.90
C LEU A 285 -6.60 2.66 -3.95
N CYS A 286 -5.37 2.49 -4.45
CA CYS A 286 -4.16 2.61 -3.62
C CYS A 286 -3.93 4.05 -3.16
N GLY A 287 -4.21 5.05 -4.02
CA GLY A 287 -4.13 6.47 -3.65
C GLY A 287 -5.13 6.84 -2.56
N ALA A 288 -6.38 6.42 -2.69
CA ALA A 288 -7.42 6.60 -1.67
C ALA A 288 -7.04 5.91 -0.35
N LEU A 289 -6.53 4.68 -0.44
CA LEU A 289 -6.06 3.91 0.71
C LEU A 289 -4.92 4.65 1.43
N GLY A 290 -3.94 5.17 0.70
CA GLY A 290 -2.84 5.96 1.25
C GLY A 290 -3.32 7.23 1.93
N LYS A 291 -4.20 7.99 1.27
CA LYS A 291 -4.78 9.24 1.83
C LYS A 291 -5.53 9.01 3.13
N VAL A 292 -6.39 7.98 3.18
CA VAL A 292 -7.21 7.68 4.36
C VAL A 292 -6.36 7.18 5.52
N HIS A 293 -5.25 6.45 5.24
CA HIS A 293 -4.34 5.91 6.25
C HIS A 293 -3.31 6.93 6.76
N ALA A 294 -3.10 8.05 6.08
CA ALA A 294 -2.12 9.05 6.51
C ALA A 294 -2.37 9.50 7.95
N GLY A 295 -1.38 9.29 8.82
CA GLY A 295 -1.46 9.64 10.24
C GLY A 295 -2.36 8.74 11.10
N LYS A 296 -2.89 7.63 10.57
CA LYS A 296 -3.78 6.72 11.31
C LYS A 296 -3.16 5.32 11.42
N SER A 297 -3.45 4.63 12.53
CA SER A 297 -3.14 3.21 12.68
C SER A 297 -4.27 2.33 12.13
N LEU A 298 -3.91 1.19 11.56
CA LEU A 298 -4.87 0.17 11.05
C LEU A 298 -5.64 -0.53 12.20
N PRO A 299 -6.83 -1.11 11.93
CA PRO A 299 -7.56 -1.13 10.67
C PRO A 299 -8.54 0.04 10.51
N LEU A 300 -8.80 0.45 9.26
CA LEU A 300 -9.82 1.45 8.94
C LEU A 300 -11.05 0.80 8.30
N PRO A 301 -12.26 1.40 8.49
CA PRO A 301 -13.46 0.93 7.81
C PRO A 301 -13.32 1.02 6.29
N ALA A 302 -13.68 -0.05 5.59
CA ALA A 302 -13.59 -0.09 4.11
C ALA A 302 -14.39 1.07 3.46
N GLU A 303 -15.50 1.50 4.08
CA GLU A 303 -16.33 2.58 3.56
C GLU A 303 -15.60 3.94 3.53
N GLU A 304 -14.68 4.21 4.45
CA GLU A 304 -13.86 5.43 4.40
C GLU A 304 -13.00 5.44 3.13
N VAL A 305 -12.37 4.31 2.80
CA VAL A 305 -11.55 4.17 1.59
C VAL A 305 -12.43 4.28 0.34
N LEU A 306 -13.59 3.62 0.30
CA LEU A 306 -14.52 3.69 -0.82
C LEU A 306 -15.09 5.10 -1.02
N SER A 307 -15.35 5.82 0.06
CA SER A 307 -15.74 7.23 0.01
C SER A 307 -14.66 8.09 -0.64
N GLU A 308 -13.41 7.86 -0.31
CA GLU A 308 -12.29 8.57 -0.92
C GLU A 308 -12.07 8.17 -2.38
N CYS A 309 -12.26 6.88 -2.72
CA CYS A 309 -12.27 6.44 -4.13
C CYS A 309 -13.32 7.18 -4.96
N ARG A 310 -14.52 7.41 -4.41
CA ARG A 310 -15.57 8.18 -5.10
C ARG A 310 -15.12 9.61 -5.40
N LYS A 311 -14.46 10.30 -4.46
CA LYS A 311 -13.97 11.66 -4.66
C LYS A 311 -12.87 11.71 -5.74
N LEU A 312 -11.81 10.93 -5.58
CA LEU A 312 -10.72 10.86 -6.54
C LEU A 312 -11.19 10.37 -7.92
N GLY A 313 -12.06 9.36 -7.96
CA GLY A 313 -12.64 8.85 -9.20
C GLY A 313 -13.50 9.89 -9.94
N SER A 314 -14.25 10.71 -9.20
CA SER A 314 -15.07 11.77 -9.78
C SER A 314 -14.26 12.83 -10.50
N CYS A 315 -13.01 13.11 -10.08
CA CYS A 315 -12.10 14.00 -10.79
C CYS A 315 -11.86 13.54 -12.25
N SER A 316 -11.89 12.22 -12.51
CA SER A 316 -11.69 11.66 -13.85
C SER A 316 -12.86 11.88 -14.80
N LEU A 317 -14.07 12.09 -14.30
CA LEU A 317 -15.27 12.29 -15.12
C LEU A 317 -15.27 13.65 -15.82
N GLY A 318 -14.59 14.65 -15.26
CA GLY A 318 -14.42 15.95 -15.89
C GLY A 318 -13.77 15.89 -17.28
N ASP A 319 -12.90 14.94 -17.51
CA ASP A 319 -12.25 14.73 -18.80
C ASP A 319 -13.22 14.14 -19.84
N LEU A 320 -14.07 13.20 -19.42
CA LEU A 320 -15.12 12.65 -20.30
C LEU A 320 -16.13 13.73 -20.71
N ALA A 321 -16.48 14.62 -19.79
CA ALA A 321 -17.37 15.75 -20.09
C ALA A 321 -16.75 16.76 -21.07
N LYS A 322 -15.42 16.97 -21.02
CA LYS A 322 -14.72 17.81 -22.02
C LYS A 322 -14.74 17.19 -23.42
N LEU A 323 -14.57 15.87 -23.52
CA LEU A 323 -14.65 15.13 -24.79
C LEU A 323 -16.03 15.29 -25.43
N SER A 324 -17.13 15.11 -24.68
CA SER A 324 -18.50 15.28 -25.18
C SER A 324 -18.77 16.70 -25.70
N ARG A 325 -18.23 17.73 -25.05
CA ARG A 325 -18.38 19.13 -25.48
C ARG A 325 -17.61 19.43 -26.77
N HIS A 326 -16.47 18.80 -26.99
CA HIS A 326 -15.70 18.94 -28.25
C HIS A 326 -16.41 18.29 -29.42
N GLN A 327 -17.00 17.12 -29.25
CA GLN A 327 -17.75 16.43 -30.29
C GLN A 327 -19.02 17.18 -30.67
N ASN A 328 -19.77 17.73 -29.72
CA ASN A 328 -20.95 18.55 -30.00
C ASN A 328 -20.63 19.88 -30.69
N LYS A 329 -19.39 20.36 -30.63
CA LYS A 329 -18.93 21.55 -31.35
C LYS A 329 -18.46 21.25 -32.81
N LEU A 330 -18.17 19.98 -33.10
CA LEU A 330 -17.68 19.52 -34.40
C LEU A 330 -18.77 18.91 -35.29
N SER A 331 -20.05 18.97 -34.91
CA SER A 331 -21.18 18.59 -35.74
C SER A 331 -21.91 19.84 -36.30
N PRO A 332 -21.51 20.38 -37.44
CA PRO A 332 -22.41 21.13 -38.30
C PRO A 332 -22.97 20.18 -39.32
N ALA A 333 -24.29 20.21 -39.51
CA ALA A 333 -24.95 19.59 -40.62
C ALA A 333 -24.33 20.11 -41.94
N SER A 334 -23.69 19.25 -42.70
CA SER A 334 -23.51 19.43 -44.14
C SER A 334 -23.23 18.07 -44.78
N SER A 335 -24.20 17.67 -45.56
CA SER A 335 -24.08 16.68 -46.63
C SER A 335 -22.85 16.97 -47.51
N ILE A 336 -21.97 16.00 -47.65
CA ILE A 336 -20.88 16.06 -48.65
C ILE A 336 -21.00 14.85 -49.58
N ASP A 337 -21.10 15.20 -50.84
CA ASP A 337 -21.09 14.33 -52.03
C ASP A 337 -19.86 13.40 -52.06
N MET A 338 -20.15 12.16 -52.43
CA MET A 338 -19.14 11.21 -52.90
C MET A 338 -18.85 11.51 -54.38
N ASN A 339 -17.66 12.01 -54.69
CA ASN A 339 -16.92 11.68 -55.91
C ASN A 339 -15.60 12.48 -55.97
N SER A 340 -14.47 11.81 -55.92
CA SER A 340 -13.35 12.01 -56.87
C SER A 340 -12.21 11.03 -56.54
N GLN A 341 -11.83 10.37 -57.63
CA GLN A 341 -10.74 9.41 -57.76
C GLN A 341 -9.36 10.08 -57.83
N ASP A 342 -8.37 9.26 -57.45
CA ASP A 342 -7.00 9.19 -57.96
C ASP A 342 -6.07 10.42 -57.96
N SER A 343 -4.92 10.21 -57.26
CA SER A 343 -3.63 10.19 -58.02
C SER A 343 -2.44 9.92 -57.07
N ARG A 344 -1.57 9.01 -57.52
CA ARG A 344 -0.29 8.62 -56.98
C ARG A 344 0.71 9.76 -57.05
N GLY A 345 1.51 9.95 -56.05
CA GLY A 345 2.68 10.85 -56.06
C GLY A 345 3.77 10.37 -55.10
N SER A 346 4.94 10.10 -55.66
CA SER A 346 6.15 9.53 -55.11
C SER A 346 6.78 10.32 -53.98
N MET A 347 7.50 9.57 -53.11
CA MET A 347 8.40 10.06 -52.04
C MET A 347 9.53 10.97 -52.57
N PRO A 348 10.10 11.78 -51.64
CA PRO A 348 11.54 11.68 -51.38
C PRO A 348 11.87 11.45 -49.88
N MET A 349 12.90 10.62 -49.64
CA MET A 349 13.61 10.47 -48.39
C MET A 349 14.28 11.80 -48.03
N ASP A 350 14.16 12.21 -46.79
CA ASP A 350 15.23 12.97 -46.13
C ASP A 350 15.29 12.67 -44.63
N THR A 351 16.50 12.32 -44.22
CA THR A 351 16.90 11.90 -42.89
C THR A 351 17.17 13.13 -42.02
N LYS A 352 16.50 13.27 -40.89
CA LYS A 352 17.05 13.96 -39.69
C LYS A 352 16.35 13.48 -38.42
N ASN A 353 17.15 12.95 -37.51
CA ASN A 353 16.79 12.53 -36.15
C ASN A 353 16.13 13.67 -35.35
N HIS A 354 14.85 13.54 -35.07
CA HIS A 354 14.19 14.13 -33.91
C HIS A 354 13.35 13.05 -33.23
N PRO A 355 13.30 13.03 -31.89
CA PRO A 355 12.41 12.11 -31.20
C PRO A 355 10.97 12.42 -31.61
N PRO A 356 10.10 11.42 -31.78
CA PRO A 356 8.74 11.64 -32.24
C PRO A 356 7.98 12.51 -31.24
N GLN A 357 7.59 13.70 -31.66
CA GLN A 357 6.55 14.47 -30.99
C GLN A 357 5.28 13.62 -31.04
N ALA A 358 4.69 13.35 -29.86
CA ALA A 358 3.43 12.61 -29.76
C ALA A 358 2.37 13.34 -30.58
N GLU A 359 1.86 12.66 -31.60
CA GLU A 359 0.66 13.10 -32.32
C GLU A 359 -0.51 13.27 -31.35
N PRO A 360 -1.49 14.17 -31.61
CA PRO A 360 -2.65 14.35 -30.75
C PRO A 360 -3.35 13.00 -30.57
N SER A 361 -3.33 12.49 -29.32
CA SER A 361 -3.65 11.12 -28.94
C SER A 361 -5.00 10.66 -29.49
N ALA A 362 -4.99 9.59 -30.26
CA ALA A 362 -6.21 8.87 -30.61
C ALA A 362 -6.95 8.48 -29.30
N LEU A 363 -8.29 8.67 -29.29
CA LEU A 363 -9.15 8.32 -28.16
C LEU A 363 -8.88 6.89 -27.67
N SER A 364 -8.74 6.70 -26.37
CA SER A 364 -8.67 5.37 -25.77
C SER A 364 -9.96 4.57 -26.03
N ASN A 365 -9.89 3.24 -25.93
CA ASN A 365 -11.08 2.39 -26.12
C ASN A 365 -12.22 2.78 -25.18
N GLY A 366 -11.93 3.10 -23.92
CA GLY A 366 -12.92 3.57 -22.96
C GLY A 366 -13.58 4.90 -23.36
N GLU A 367 -12.83 5.84 -23.92
CA GLU A 367 -13.33 7.11 -24.40
C GLU A 367 -14.20 6.95 -25.66
N ARG A 368 -13.84 6.03 -26.57
CA ARG A 368 -14.66 5.68 -27.74
C ARG A 368 -15.98 5.05 -27.33
N ILE A 369 -15.98 4.12 -26.36
CA ILE A 369 -17.20 3.46 -25.86
C ILE A 369 -18.08 4.48 -25.13
N PHE A 370 -17.51 5.36 -24.34
CA PHE A 370 -18.26 6.43 -23.71
C PHE A 370 -18.93 7.34 -24.74
N SER A 371 -18.20 7.74 -25.78
CA SER A 371 -18.74 8.59 -26.87
C SER A 371 -19.85 7.90 -27.66
N ALA A 372 -19.75 6.57 -27.86
CA ALA A 372 -20.71 5.82 -28.65
C ALA A 372 -21.95 5.35 -27.86
N TYR A 373 -21.78 5.01 -26.60
CA TYR A 373 -22.80 4.31 -25.80
C TYR A 373 -23.08 4.92 -24.44
N GLY A 374 -22.35 5.98 -24.02
CA GLY A 374 -22.48 6.62 -22.69
C GLY A 374 -21.94 5.79 -21.53
N ILE A 375 -21.24 4.67 -21.79
CA ILE A 375 -20.73 3.76 -20.76
C ILE A 375 -19.41 4.31 -20.22
N GLN A 376 -19.36 4.62 -18.93
CA GLN A 376 -18.22 5.28 -18.26
C GLN A 376 -17.05 4.32 -17.92
N GLY A 377 -17.27 3.00 -17.96
CA GLY A 377 -16.26 1.97 -17.72
C GLY A 377 -15.55 2.12 -16.36
N ALA A 378 -14.23 1.93 -16.35
CA ALA A 378 -13.42 1.99 -15.12
C ALA A 378 -13.51 3.36 -14.42
N ARG A 379 -13.70 4.47 -15.14
CA ARG A 379 -13.87 5.82 -14.55
C ARG A 379 -15.18 5.93 -13.78
N GLY A 380 -16.28 5.40 -14.36
CA GLY A 380 -17.58 5.34 -13.69
C GLY A 380 -17.58 4.43 -12.48
N GLU A 381 -16.93 3.26 -12.59
CA GLU A 381 -16.73 2.35 -11.46
C GLU A 381 -15.99 3.03 -10.30
N ALA A 382 -14.87 3.72 -10.57
CA ALA A 382 -14.11 4.43 -9.55
C ALA A 382 -14.93 5.57 -8.91
N ALA A 383 -15.60 6.38 -9.72
CA ALA A 383 -16.45 7.48 -9.24
C ALA A 383 -17.65 7.02 -8.42
N ALA A 384 -18.11 5.77 -8.63
CA ALA A 384 -19.16 5.14 -7.83
C ALA A 384 -18.63 4.33 -6.63
N GLY A 385 -17.30 4.23 -6.43
CA GLY A 385 -16.67 3.44 -5.37
C GLY A 385 -16.63 1.95 -5.67
N PHE A 386 -16.41 1.58 -6.91
CA PHE A 386 -16.25 0.21 -7.40
C PHE A 386 -17.43 -0.73 -7.06
N PRO A 387 -18.68 -0.35 -7.40
CA PRO A 387 -19.87 -1.14 -7.03
C PRO A 387 -19.84 -2.57 -7.57
N SER A 388 -19.35 -2.81 -8.78
CA SER A 388 -19.23 -4.16 -9.34
C SER A 388 -18.33 -5.05 -8.47
N ALA A 389 -17.18 -4.54 -8.04
CA ALA A 389 -16.28 -5.29 -7.16
C ALA A 389 -16.87 -5.48 -5.77
N VAL A 390 -17.43 -4.42 -5.15
CA VAL A 390 -17.83 -4.42 -3.74
C VAL A 390 -19.18 -5.09 -3.52
N ARG A 391 -20.16 -4.88 -4.41
CA ARG A 391 -21.55 -5.34 -4.23
C ARG A 391 -21.85 -6.64 -4.98
N ILE A 392 -21.06 -7.00 -5.99
CA ILE A 392 -21.29 -8.19 -6.81
C ILE A 392 -20.14 -9.20 -6.59
N GLY A 393 -18.92 -8.86 -7.04
CA GLY A 393 -17.80 -9.79 -7.08
C GLY A 393 -17.36 -10.29 -5.71
N LEU A 394 -17.12 -9.39 -4.75
CA LEU A 394 -16.66 -9.77 -3.41
C LEU A 394 -17.71 -10.57 -2.61
N PRO A 395 -19.02 -10.24 -2.60
CA PRO A 395 -20.05 -11.07 -2.00
C PRO A 395 -20.16 -12.44 -2.65
N ALA A 396 -20.10 -12.54 -3.98
CA ALA A 396 -20.12 -13.80 -4.70
C ALA A 396 -18.92 -14.69 -4.31
N LEU A 397 -17.70 -14.13 -4.34
CA LEU A 397 -16.48 -14.86 -3.92
C LEU A 397 -16.59 -15.37 -2.48
N LYS A 398 -17.02 -14.53 -1.55
CA LYS A 398 -17.20 -14.91 -0.14
C LYS A 398 -18.25 -16.00 0.03
N LYS A 399 -19.36 -15.93 -0.71
CA LYS A 399 -20.44 -16.95 -0.69
C LYS A 399 -19.90 -18.31 -1.07
N TRP A 400 -19.16 -18.41 -2.16
CA TRP A 400 -18.67 -19.69 -2.66
C TRP A 400 -17.52 -20.25 -1.80
N LEU A 401 -16.64 -19.40 -1.28
CA LEU A 401 -15.62 -19.83 -0.29
C LEU A 401 -16.28 -20.36 0.99
N ALA A 402 -17.31 -19.68 1.50
CA ALA A 402 -18.06 -20.14 2.68
C ALA A 402 -18.82 -21.46 2.44
N ALA A 403 -19.21 -21.74 1.20
CA ALA A 403 -19.79 -23.01 0.79
C ALA A 403 -18.76 -24.15 0.62
N GLY A 404 -17.47 -23.91 0.86
CA GLY A 404 -16.40 -24.90 0.81
C GLY A 404 -15.77 -25.12 -0.56
N PHE A 405 -16.06 -24.28 -1.55
CA PHE A 405 -15.41 -24.34 -2.85
C PHE A 405 -13.93 -23.96 -2.74
N SER A 406 -13.09 -24.52 -3.65
CA SER A 406 -11.71 -24.10 -3.78
C SER A 406 -11.63 -22.62 -4.17
N LEU A 407 -10.48 -21.96 -3.92
CA LEU A 407 -10.28 -20.57 -4.34
C LEU A 407 -10.47 -20.39 -5.85
N ASN A 408 -10.00 -21.35 -6.66
CA ASN A 408 -10.17 -21.34 -8.10
C ASN A 408 -11.67 -21.37 -8.50
N ASP A 409 -12.43 -22.29 -7.94
CA ASP A 409 -13.83 -22.47 -8.31
C ASP A 409 -14.67 -21.30 -7.80
N ALA A 410 -14.43 -20.85 -6.58
CA ALA A 410 -15.08 -19.66 -6.03
C ALA A 410 -14.80 -18.39 -6.85
N ALA A 411 -13.57 -18.23 -7.36
CA ALA A 411 -13.21 -17.10 -8.23
C ALA A 411 -13.87 -17.22 -9.61
N ALA A 412 -13.93 -18.43 -10.20
CA ALA A 412 -14.64 -18.67 -11.46
C ALA A 412 -16.13 -18.36 -11.34
N MET A 413 -16.78 -18.80 -10.24
CA MET A 413 -18.19 -18.50 -9.96
C MET A 413 -18.44 -17.00 -9.70
N ALA A 414 -17.52 -16.31 -9.03
CA ALA A 414 -17.59 -14.87 -8.83
C ALA A 414 -17.45 -14.11 -10.18
N LEU A 415 -16.57 -14.58 -11.07
CA LEU A 415 -16.44 -14.03 -12.41
C LEU A 415 -17.73 -14.22 -13.23
N LEU A 416 -18.34 -15.41 -13.22
CA LEU A 416 -19.62 -15.66 -13.89
C LEU A 416 -20.72 -14.73 -13.36
N THR A 417 -20.77 -14.53 -12.04
CA THR A 417 -21.69 -13.58 -11.42
C THR A 417 -21.44 -12.14 -11.90
N LEU A 418 -20.17 -11.71 -11.96
CA LEU A 418 -19.82 -10.39 -12.52
C LEU A 418 -20.22 -10.26 -13.99
N ILE A 419 -19.94 -11.25 -14.82
CA ILE A 419 -20.34 -11.27 -16.24
C ILE A 419 -21.86 -11.15 -16.38
N SER A 420 -22.62 -11.79 -15.50
CA SER A 420 -24.08 -11.79 -15.57
C SER A 420 -24.72 -10.46 -15.15
N GLU A 421 -24.07 -9.70 -14.25
CA GLU A 421 -24.68 -8.51 -13.63
C GLU A 421 -24.00 -7.19 -14.00
N ALA A 422 -22.66 -7.15 -14.07
CA ALA A 422 -21.90 -5.93 -14.33
C ALA A 422 -21.88 -5.53 -15.82
N ASP A 423 -21.66 -4.25 -16.10
CA ASP A 423 -21.42 -3.76 -17.46
C ASP A 423 -19.92 -3.83 -17.79
N ASP A 424 -19.58 -4.58 -18.84
CA ASP A 424 -18.21 -4.77 -19.31
C ASP A 424 -17.95 -4.02 -20.61
N THR A 425 -17.14 -2.97 -20.55
CA THR A 425 -16.72 -2.18 -21.72
C THR A 425 -15.93 -3.00 -22.74
N ASN A 426 -15.18 -4.02 -22.31
CA ASN A 426 -14.43 -4.87 -23.23
C ASN A 426 -15.37 -5.80 -24.04
N MET A 427 -16.41 -6.34 -23.40
CA MET A 427 -17.44 -7.10 -24.11
C MET A 427 -18.15 -6.24 -25.15
N VAL A 428 -18.54 -5.01 -24.78
CA VAL A 428 -19.17 -4.06 -25.70
C VAL A 428 -18.21 -3.67 -26.83
N HIS A 429 -16.94 -3.47 -26.54
CA HIS A 429 -15.92 -3.13 -27.54
C HIS A 429 -15.71 -4.24 -28.58
N ARG A 430 -15.72 -5.50 -28.14
CA ARG A 430 -15.44 -6.66 -29.03
C ARG A 430 -16.65 -7.11 -29.85
N GLY A 431 -17.82 -7.04 -29.27
CA GLY A 431 -19.01 -7.63 -29.88
C GLY A 431 -20.23 -6.74 -29.97
N GLY A 432 -20.13 -5.50 -29.56
CA GLY A 432 -21.26 -4.58 -29.48
C GLY A 432 -22.21 -4.87 -28.30
N PRO A 433 -23.21 -3.99 -28.08
CA PRO A 433 -24.14 -4.10 -26.95
C PRO A 433 -25.01 -5.38 -27.00
N GLU A 434 -25.40 -5.84 -28.17
CA GLU A 434 -26.25 -7.03 -28.35
C GLU A 434 -25.50 -8.31 -27.91
N LEU A 435 -24.22 -8.46 -28.30
CA LEU A 435 -23.44 -9.62 -27.90
C LEU A 435 -23.13 -9.58 -26.39
N ALA A 436 -22.86 -8.42 -25.82
CA ALA A 436 -22.69 -8.24 -24.39
C ALA A 436 -23.94 -8.65 -23.61
N LYS A 437 -25.12 -8.26 -24.07
CA LYS A 437 -26.42 -8.67 -23.51
C LYS A 437 -26.62 -10.18 -23.56
N LYS A 438 -26.36 -10.81 -24.72
CA LYS A 438 -26.46 -12.27 -24.90
C LYS A 438 -25.50 -13.02 -23.97
N SER A 439 -24.27 -12.55 -23.80
CA SER A 439 -23.31 -13.14 -22.89
C SER A 439 -23.77 -13.06 -21.44
N LYS A 440 -24.37 -11.93 -21.01
CA LYS A 440 -24.99 -11.79 -19.68
C LYS A 440 -26.12 -12.81 -19.46
N GLU A 441 -26.98 -12.99 -20.44
CA GLU A 441 -28.08 -13.97 -20.38
C GLU A 441 -27.54 -15.39 -20.26
N GLN A 442 -26.55 -15.75 -21.06
CA GLN A 442 -25.90 -17.07 -20.99
C GLN A 442 -25.24 -17.33 -19.62
N ALA A 443 -24.51 -16.33 -19.08
CA ALA A 443 -23.86 -16.47 -17.77
C ALA A 443 -24.86 -16.65 -16.60
N LYS A 444 -26.11 -16.23 -16.74
CA LYS A 444 -27.17 -16.46 -15.75
C LYS A 444 -27.67 -17.90 -15.72
N HIS A 445 -27.47 -18.65 -16.77
CA HIS A 445 -27.95 -20.03 -16.92
C HIS A 445 -26.86 -21.07 -16.58
N LEU A 446 -25.62 -20.63 -16.35
CA LEU A 446 -24.49 -21.43 -15.88
C LEU A 446 -24.38 -21.39 -14.36
#